data_41ccca92aa147c6f04fc787b971012c2
#
_entry.id   41ccca92aa147c6f04fc787b971012c2
#
_cell.length_a   1.000
_cell.length_b   1.000
_cell.length_c   1.000
_cell.angle_alpha   90.00
_cell.angle_beta   90.00
_cell.angle_gamma   90.00
#
_symmetry.space_group_name_H-M   'P 1'
#
loop_
_entity.id
_entity.type
_entity.pdbx_description
1 polymer ?
#
loop_
_entity_poly.entity_id
_entity_poly.type
_entity_poly.pdbx_seq_one_letter_code
_entity_poly.pdbx_strand_id
1 'polypeptide(L)'
;QDVPFTHIPKFKGIIELEGYIGFEQELILDKEGNPAPSLGDFMGSIRWPGFPSSLKGNKEGLFKDLFDYLYRFNIVVCDLVLSNILVDDRSDRPKLVLVDGLGCNEFLPVAQYLPFMGRKKIARKWNRFMKRNRLVDGKSGTDRGFCVS
;
A
#
# COMPACT_ATOMS: atom_id res chain seq x y z
N GLN A 1 -1.44 -19.40 7.21
CA GLN A 1 -2.54 -18.82 6.45
C GLN A 1 -1.93 -18.18 5.20
N ASP A 2 -2.32 -18.64 4.01
CA ASP A 2 -1.81 -18.07 2.77
C ASP A 2 -2.23 -16.61 2.64
N VAL A 3 -1.28 -15.76 2.25
CA VAL A 3 -1.51 -14.34 2.03
C VAL A 3 -2.04 -14.16 0.59
N PRO A 4 -3.27 -13.68 0.40
CA PRO A 4 -3.78 -13.46 -0.95
C PRO A 4 -3.07 -12.25 -1.60
N PHE A 5 -2.75 -12.33 -2.87
CA PHE A 5 -2.11 -11.26 -3.64
C PHE A 5 -3.12 -10.20 -4.11
N THR A 6 -3.89 -9.64 -3.17
CA THR A 6 -4.95 -8.66 -3.49
C THR A 6 -4.41 -7.24 -3.53
N HIS A 7 -3.52 -6.91 -2.60
CA HIS A 7 -2.94 -5.58 -2.43
C HIS A 7 -1.41 -5.56 -2.50
N ILE A 8 -0.82 -6.67 -2.94
CA ILE A 8 0.60 -6.80 -3.27
C ILE A 8 0.73 -7.56 -4.60
N PRO A 9 1.78 -7.32 -5.40
CA PRO A 9 2.01 -8.07 -6.63
C PRO A 9 2.23 -9.56 -6.35
N LYS A 10 1.80 -10.39 -7.28
CA LYS A 10 2.11 -11.81 -7.23
C LYS A 10 3.61 -12.04 -7.46
N PHE A 11 4.26 -12.73 -6.54
CA PHE A 11 5.63 -13.18 -6.71
C PHE A 11 5.67 -14.29 -7.76
N LYS A 12 6.58 -14.19 -8.74
CA LYS A 12 6.74 -15.15 -9.83
C LYS A 12 7.98 -16.03 -9.67
N GLY A 13 9.05 -15.51 -9.10
CA GLY A 13 10.27 -16.27 -8.91
C GLY A 13 11.49 -15.42 -8.59
N ILE A 14 12.61 -16.11 -8.43
CA ILE A 14 13.94 -15.54 -8.32
C ILE A 14 14.62 -15.69 -9.67
N ILE A 15 15.29 -14.65 -10.13
CA ILE A 15 16.08 -14.62 -11.35
C ILE A 15 17.54 -14.36 -11.02
N GLU A 16 18.44 -15.05 -11.70
CA GLU A 16 19.88 -14.81 -11.61
C GLU A 16 20.37 -14.22 -12.93
N LEU A 17 20.99 -13.06 -12.88
CA LEU A 17 21.52 -12.34 -14.02
C LEU A 17 22.98 -11.95 -13.73
N GLU A 18 23.94 -12.54 -14.43
CA GLU A 18 25.37 -12.16 -14.46
C GLU A 18 25.94 -11.62 -13.13
N GLY A 19 25.77 -12.37 -12.04
CA GLY A 19 26.27 -12.00 -10.70
C GLY A 19 25.30 -11.19 -9.83
N TYR A 20 24.08 -10.96 -10.31
CA TYR A 20 23.00 -10.34 -9.54
C TYR A 20 21.88 -11.35 -9.30
N ILE A 21 21.30 -11.28 -8.11
CA ILE A 21 20.07 -12.00 -7.78
C ILE A 21 18.94 -11.01 -7.73
N GLY A 22 17.91 -11.22 -8.53
CA GLY A 22 16.70 -10.44 -8.57
C GLY A 22 15.46 -11.28 -8.24
N PHE A 23 14.33 -10.64 -8.10
CA PHE A 23 13.05 -11.32 -8.02
C PHE A 23 12.11 -10.79 -9.10
N GLU A 24 11.29 -11.69 -9.61
CA GLU A 24 10.24 -11.37 -10.58
C GLU A 24 8.90 -11.27 -9.87
N GLN A 25 8.16 -10.23 -10.18
CA GLN A 25 6.81 -10.04 -9.69
C GLN A 25 5.85 -9.63 -10.80
N GLU A 26 4.56 -9.75 -10.56
CA GLU A 26 3.52 -9.30 -11.47
C GLU A 26 3.65 -7.80 -11.74
N LEU A 27 3.61 -7.41 -13.02
CA LEU A 27 3.46 -6.01 -13.41
C LEU A 27 2.00 -5.61 -13.26
N ILE A 28 1.75 -4.62 -12.41
CA ILE A 28 0.41 -4.09 -12.24
C ILE A 28 0.11 -3.14 -13.39
N LEU A 29 -0.98 -3.40 -14.09
CA LEU A 29 -1.44 -2.63 -15.24
C LEU A 29 -2.69 -1.84 -14.88
N ASP A 30 -2.94 -0.76 -15.62
CA ASP A 30 -4.20 -0.03 -15.65
C ASP A 30 -5.22 -0.72 -16.58
N LYS A 31 -6.43 -0.17 -16.65
CA LYS A 31 -7.51 -0.69 -17.53
C LYS A 31 -7.19 -0.60 -19.02
N GLU A 32 -6.22 0.23 -19.43
CA GLU A 32 -5.78 0.43 -20.81
C GLU A 32 -4.61 -0.51 -21.17
N GLY A 33 -4.09 -1.26 -20.19
CA GLY A 33 -2.98 -2.19 -20.37
C GLY A 33 -1.60 -1.56 -20.22
N ASN A 34 -1.50 -0.31 -19.78
CA ASN A 34 -0.24 0.34 -19.45
C ASN A 34 0.18 0.04 -18.01
N PRO A 35 1.45 0.25 -17.65
CA PRO A 35 1.86 0.20 -16.24
C PRO A 35 0.99 1.11 -15.38
N ALA A 36 0.41 0.57 -14.33
CA ALA A 36 -0.50 1.31 -13.46
C ALA A 36 0.19 2.50 -12.81
N PRO A 37 -0.44 3.68 -12.80
CA PRO A 37 0.14 4.88 -12.19
C PRO A 37 0.21 4.75 -10.67
N SER A 38 1.21 5.38 -10.08
CA SER A 38 1.32 5.47 -8.62
C SER A 38 0.42 6.56 -8.04
N LEU A 39 0.12 6.45 -6.75
CA LEU A 39 -0.54 7.56 -6.03
C LEU A 39 0.30 8.84 -6.06
N GLY A 40 1.64 8.73 -6.17
CA GLY A 40 2.55 9.86 -6.31
C GLY A 40 2.31 10.63 -7.60
N ASP A 41 2.05 9.94 -8.70
CA ASP A 41 1.77 10.56 -10.00
C ASP A 41 0.48 11.36 -9.97
N PHE A 42 -0.54 10.87 -9.28
CA PHE A 42 -1.80 11.59 -9.12
C PHE A 42 -1.71 12.78 -8.16
N MET A 43 -0.86 12.70 -7.14
CA MET A 43 -0.72 13.74 -6.12
C MET A 43 0.37 14.77 -6.43
N GLY A 44 1.36 14.43 -7.25
CA GLY A 44 2.45 15.31 -7.69
C GLY A 44 2.03 16.34 -8.74
N SER A 45 0.99 16.10 -9.50
CA SER A 45 0.35 17.13 -10.31
C SER A 45 -0.41 18.07 -9.37
N ILE A 46 0.01 19.32 -9.34
CA ILE A 46 -0.33 20.46 -8.44
C ILE A 46 -1.84 20.64 -8.12
N ARG A 47 -2.69 19.88 -8.72
CA ARG A 47 -4.14 19.78 -8.45
C ARG A 47 -4.56 18.35 -8.72
N TRP A 48 -5.17 17.72 -7.79
CA TRP A 48 -5.92 16.46 -7.92
C TRP A 48 -6.86 16.31 -9.16
N PRO A 49 -6.64 16.90 -10.33
CA PRO A 49 -7.50 16.66 -11.50
C PRO A 49 -7.35 15.27 -12.05
N GLY A 50 -6.28 14.56 -11.69
CA GLY A 50 -5.98 13.25 -12.26
C GLY A 50 -6.40 12.03 -11.44
N PHE A 51 -6.85 12.18 -10.19
CA PHE A 51 -7.41 11.02 -9.50
C PHE A 51 -8.70 10.63 -10.22
N PRO A 52 -8.78 9.41 -10.78
CA PRO A 52 -9.92 9.02 -11.60
C PRO A 52 -11.23 9.37 -10.91
N SER A 53 -12.17 9.98 -11.65
CA SER A 53 -13.45 10.41 -11.09
C SER A 53 -14.20 9.24 -10.43
N SER A 54 -13.98 8.03 -10.94
CA SER A 54 -14.45 6.77 -10.37
C SER A 54 -13.90 6.48 -8.96
N LEU A 55 -12.73 7.02 -8.61
CA LEU A 55 -12.08 6.80 -7.31
C LEU A 55 -12.37 7.90 -6.30
N LYS A 56 -12.78 9.10 -6.75
CA LYS A 56 -13.02 10.25 -5.87
C LYS A 56 -14.10 9.99 -4.83
N GLY A 57 -15.14 9.22 -5.17
CA GLY A 57 -16.23 8.88 -4.27
C GLY A 57 -15.93 7.81 -3.23
N ASN A 58 -14.83 7.06 -3.38
CA ASN A 58 -14.49 5.94 -2.50
C ASN A 58 -13.05 5.96 -1.99
N LYS A 59 -12.42 7.13 -1.95
CA LYS A 59 -11.03 7.31 -1.50
C LYS A 59 -10.77 6.66 -0.15
N GLU A 60 -11.62 6.96 0.84
CA GLU A 60 -11.48 6.41 2.20
C GLU A 60 -11.57 4.89 2.22
N GLY A 61 -12.48 4.32 1.44
CA GLY A 61 -12.62 2.86 1.29
C GLY A 61 -11.36 2.22 0.73
N LEU A 62 -10.75 2.80 -0.30
CA LEU A 62 -9.52 2.28 -0.92
C LEU A 62 -8.35 2.23 0.07
N PHE A 63 -8.15 3.30 0.84
CA PHE A 63 -7.11 3.34 1.87
C PHE A 63 -7.42 2.39 3.03
N LYS A 64 -8.68 2.28 3.40
CA LYS A 64 -9.12 1.36 4.44
C LYS A 64 -8.86 -0.10 4.03
N ASP A 65 -9.22 -0.48 2.81
CA ASP A 65 -9.03 -1.84 2.30
C ASP A 65 -7.54 -2.23 2.29
N LEU A 66 -6.66 -1.33 1.84
CA LEU A 66 -5.22 -1.57 1.90
C LEU A 66 -4.72 -1.68 3.33
N PHE A 67 -5.17 -0.80 4.25
CA PHE A 67 -4.79 -0.87 5.66
C PHE A 67 -5.24 -2.17 6.29
N ASP A 68 -6.50 -2.55 6.12
CA ASP A 68 -7.09 -3.76 6.70
C ASP A 68 -6.35 -5.02 6.20
N TYR A 69 -5.96 -5.03 4.93
CA TYR A 69 -5.15 -6.09 4.36
C TYR A 69 -3.78 -6.20 5.05
N LEU A 70 -3.02 -5.08 5.11
CA LEU A 70 -1.70 -5.07 5.74
C LEU A 70 -1.78 -5.48 7.22
N TYR A 71 -2.80 -5.00 7.92
CA TYR A 71 -3.03 -5.28 9.34
C TYR A 71 -3.43 -6.73 9.59
N ARG A 72 -4.37 -7.25 8.78
CA ARG A 72 -4.88 -8.62 8.89
C ARG A 72 -3.78 -9.65 8.68
N PHE A 73 -2.95 -9.45 7.65
CA PHE A 73 -1.88 -10.37 7.30
C PHE A 73 -0.54 -10.04 7.96
N ASN A 74 -0.52 -9.05 8.87
CA ASN A 74 0.66 -8.61 9.58
C ASN A 74 1.83 -8.23 8.66
N ILE A 75 1.54 -7.61 7.52
CA ILE A 75 2.55 -7.20 6.53
C ILE A 75 3.14 -5.86 6.97
N VAL A 76 4.34 -5.91 7.51
CA VAL A 76 5.08 -4.72 7.93
C VAL A 76 5.76 -4.09 6.72
N VAL A 77 5.38 -2.86 6.39
CA VAL A 77 5.96 -2.09 5.30
C VAL A 77 7.09 -1.22 5.82
N CYS A 78 8.26 -1.26 5.17
CA CYS A 78 9.39 -0.42 5.55
C CYS A 78 9.26 0.99 5.02
N ASP A 79 8.93 1.13 3.76
CA ASP A 79 8.84 2.41 3.08
C ASP A 79 7.44 2.62 2.49
N LEU A 80 6.54 3.12 3.33
CA LEU A 80 5.18 3.46 2.93
C LEU A 80 5.17 4.89 2.36
N VAL A 81 5.33 4.98 1.05
CA VAL A 81 5.31 6.24 0.26
C VAL A 81 4.32 6.13 -0.90
N LEU A 82 3.89 7.29 -1.40
CA LEU A 82 2.88 7.35 -2.46
C LEU A 82 3.35 6.72 -3.77
N SER A 83 4.65 6.82 -4.09
CA SER A 83 5.24 6.21 -5.28
C SER A 83 5.24 4.69 -5.27
N ASN A 84 5.17 4.07 -4.10
CA ASN A 84 5.17 2.62 -3.94
C ASN A 84 3.75 2.02 -3.92
N ILE A 85 2.72 2.86 -4.05
CA ILE A 85 1.32 2.43 -4.08
C ILE A 85 0.75 2.73 -5.46
N LEU A 86 0.42 1.69 -6.20
CA LEU A 86 -0.20 1.79 -7.53
C LEU A 86 -1.72 1.71 -7.43
N VAL A 87 -2.38 2.27 -8.44
CA VAL A 87 -3.84 2.21 -8.59
C VAL A 87 -4.18 1.20 -9.67
N ASP A 88 -4.71 0.04 -9.27
CA ASP A 88 -5.21 -0.97 -10.18
C ASP A 88 -6.72 -0.74 -10.40
N ASP A 89 -7.08 -0.25 -11.58
CA ASP A 89 -8.45 0.07 -11.98
C ASP A 89 -9.00 -0.86 -13.09
N ARG A 90 -8.38 -2.03 -13.29
CA ARG A 90 -8.80 -3.03 -14.28
C ARG A 90 -10.18 -3.64 -13.99
N SER A 91 -10.66 -3.52 -12.79
CA SER A 91 -11.97 -4.00 -12.37
C SER A 91 -12.91 -2.85 -12.00
N ASP A 92 -14.22 -3.11 -11.96
CA ASP A 92 -15.23 -2.15 -11.50
C ASP A 92 -15.00 -1.67 -10.05
N ARG A 93 -14.19 -2.40 -9.30
CA ARG A 93 -13.76 -2.03 -7.96
C ARG A 93 -12.24 -1.81 -7.97
N PRO A 94 -11.80 -0.60 -8.20
CA PRO A 94 -10.39 -0.25 -8.15
C PRO A 94 -9.79 -0.57 -6.79
N LYS A 95 -8.49 -0.88 -6.77
CA LYS A 95 -7.75 -1.19 -5.54
C LYS A 95 -6.37 -0.55 -5.53
N LEU A 96 -5.83 -0.37 -4.34
CA LEU A 96 -4.45 0.07 -4.16
C LEU A 96 -3.54 -1.16 -4.02
N VAL A 97 -2.42 -1.15 -4.73
CA VAL A 97 -1.44 -2.24 -4.72
C VAL A 97 -0.09 -1.69 -4.29
N LEU A 98 0.45 -2.21 -3.20
CA LEU A 98 1.77 -1.85 -2.69
C LEU A 98 2.83 -2.71 -3.39
N VAL A 99 3.71 -2.09 -4.18
CA VAL A 99 4.67 -2.80 -5.04
C VAL A 99 6.09 -2.85 -4.49
N ASP A 100 6.41 -2.01 -3.51
CA ASP A 100 7.73 -1.96 -2.90
C ASP A 100 7.66 -1.67 -1.39
N GLY A 101 8.81 -1.78 -0.73
CA GLY A 101 8.91 -1.58 0.72
C GLY A 101 8.37 -2.74 1.55
N LEU A 102 8.13 -3.90 0.95
CA LEU A 102 7.75 -5.12 1.64
C LEU A 102 8.98 -5.77 2.29
N GLY A 103 8.86 -6.06 3.55
CA GLY A 103 9.98 -6.62 4.31
C GLY A 103 10.89 -5.54 4.91
N CYS A 104 11.22 -5.68 6.17
CA CYS A 104 12.14 -4.78 6.85
C CYS A 104 13.46 -5.50 7.07
N ASN A 105 14.57 -4.89 6.66
CA ASN A 105 15.92 -5.26 7.08
C ASN A 105 16.14 -4.96 8.58
N GLU A 106 15.19 -5.35 9.43
CA GLU A 106 15.41 -5.24 10.85
C GLU A 106 16.24 -6.44 11.31
N PHE A 107 17.36 -6.14 11.93
CA PHE A 107 18.33 -7.10 12.50
C PHE A 107 17.68 -8.12 13.48
N LEU A 108 16.45 -7.86 13.91
CA LEU A 108 15.66 -8.76 14.75
C LEU A 108 14.28 -8.97 14.13
N PRO A 109 13.95 -10.16 13.62
CA PRO A 109 12.64 -10.47 13.05
C PRO A 109 11.53 -10.62 14.10
N VAL A 110 11.64 -9.90 15.22
CA VAL A 110 10.72 -10.00 16.37
C VAL A 110 9.27 -9.70 15.97
N ALA A 111 9.06 -8.78 15.03
CA ALA A 111 7.73 -8.45 14.53
C ALA A 111 7.06 -9.60 13.76
N GLN A 112 7.84 -10.54 13.23
CA GLN A 112 7.32 -11.74 12.56
C GLN A 112 6.83 -12.78 13.56
N TYR A 113 7.48 -12.86 14.74
CA TYR A 113 7.15 -13.84 15.77
C TYR A 113 6.07 -13.36 16.75
N LEU A 114 5.85 -12.03 16.85
CA LEU A 114 4.84 -11.45 17.72
C LEU A 114 3.85 -10.61 16.90
N PRO A 115 2.72 -11.18 16.43
CA PRO A 115 1.73 -10.50 15.58
C PRO A 115 1.23 -9.17 16.14
N PHE A 116 1.15 -9.06 17.46
CA PHE A 116 0.75 -7.83 18.15
C PHE A 116 1.74 -6.68 17.94
N MET A 117 3.04 -6.94 17.96
CA MET A 117 4.07 -5.92 17.72
C MET A 117 4.07 -5.46 16.26
N GLY A 118 3.89 -6.39 15.33
CA GLY A 118 3.77 -6.07 13.91
C GLY A 118 2.57 -5.17 13.62
N ARG A 119 1.41 -5.52 14.13
CA ARG A 119 0.17 -4.72 14.00
C ARG A 119 0.31 -3.30 14.57
N LYS A 120 0.91 -3.15 15.74
CA LYS A 120 1.20 -1.84 16.36
C LYS A 120 2.12 -1.00 15.48
N LYS A 121 3.13 -1.62 14.86
CA LYS A 121 4.05 -0.98 13.93
C LYS A 121 3.36 -0.56 12.65
N ILE A 122 2.50 -1.41 12.07
CA ILE A 122 1.69 -1.10 10.89
C ILE A 122 0.81 0.12 11.16
N ALA A 123 0.02 0.11 12.24
CA ALA A 123 -0.87 1.21 12.60
C ALA A 123 -0.10 2.53 12.78
N ARG A 124 1.04 2.51 13.47
CA ARG A 124 1.88 3.71 13.65
C ARG A 124 2.43 4.26 12.34
N LYS A 125 2.94 3.39 11.44
CA LYS A 125 3.46 3.80 10.13
C LYS A 125 2.34 4.33 9.24
N TRP A 126 1.19 3.67 9.25
CA TRP A 126 0.01 4.09 8.50
C TRP A 126 -0.48 5.48 8.92
N ASN A 127 -0.66 5.73 10.21
CA ASN A 127 -1.08 7.03 10.71
C ASN A 127 -0.08 8.14 10.33
N ARG A 128 1.22 7.84 10.37
CA ARG A 128 2.26 8.78 9.91
C ARG A 128 2.16 9.07 8.42
N PHE A 129 1.94 8.04 7.61
CA PHE A 129 1.74 8.16 6.16
C PHE A 129 0.52 9.02 5.83
N MET A 130 -0.62 8.74 6.44
CA MET A 130 -1.86 9.50 6.24
C MET A 130 -1.71 10.98 6.62
N LYS A 131 -1.10 11.27 7.77
CA LYS A 131 -0.83 12.65 8.23
C LYS A 131 0.13 13.37 7.28
N ARG A 132 1.23 12.75 6.90
CA ARG A 132 2.25 13.34 6.02
C ARG A 132 1.67 13.76 4.67
N ASN A 133 0.79 12.95 4.11
CA ASN A 133 0.22 13.16 2.79
C ASN A 133 -1.11 13.92 2.83
N ARG A 134 -1.55 14.42 3.98
CA ARG A 134 -2.82 15.13 4.16
C ARG A 134 -4.04 14.34 3.62
N LEU A 135 -3.99 13.04 3.77
CA LEU A 135 -5.05 12.12 3.33
C LEU A 135 -6.21 12.04 4.32
N VAL A 136 -6.02 12.59 5.50
CA VAL A 136 -7.07 12.79 6.51
C VAL A 136 -7.69 14.16 6.25
N ASP A 137 -8.98 14.20 5.92
CA ASP A 137 -9.70 15.46 5.75
C ASP A 137 -9.65 16.28 7.05
N GLY A 138 -9.22 17.52 6.93
CA GLY A 138 -9.05 18.47 8.06
C GLY A 138 -10.39 19.01 8.61
N LYS A 139 -11.43 18.17 8.74
CA LYS A 139 -12.70 18.49 9.38
C LYS A 139 -13.12 17.36 10.32
N SER A 140 -12.60 17.37 11.48
CA SER A 140 -13.27 17.28 12.79
C SER A 140 -12.22 17.09 13.87
N GLY A 141 -12.17 18.03 14.81
CA GLY A 141 -11.44 17.86 16.05
C GLY A 141 -12.09 16.75 16.87
N THR A 142 -11.70 15.55 16.62
CA THR A 142 -11.77 14.42 17.53
C THR A 142 -10.70 13.45 17.08
N ASP A 143 -9.75 13.26 17.94
CA ASP A 143 -8.61 12.35 17.84
C ASP A 143 -9.10 10.90 17.82
N ARG A 144 -9.74 10.51 16.70
CA ARG A 144 -10.02 9.12 16.39
C ARG A 144 -8.99 8.66 15.37
N GLY A 145 -7.79 8.39 15.89
CA GLY A 145 -6.88 7.50 15.20
C GLY A 145 -7.64 6.22 14.83
N PHE A 146 -7.23 5.56 13.76
CA PHE A 146 -7.76 4.24 13.42
C PHE A 146 -7.76 3.39 14.69
N CYS A 147 -8.93 3.29 15.35
CA CYS A 147 -9.09 2.50 16.56
C CYS A 147 -9.02 1.04 16.18
N VAL A 148 -7.99 0.41 16.67
CA VAL A 148 -7.84 -1.03 16.66
C VAL A 148 -8.61 -1.53 17.87
N SER A 149 -9.77 -2.10 17.64
CA SER A 149 -10.49 -2.91 18.63
C SER A 149 -9.87 -4.27 18.74
#